data_15994dec74e12a70ff5ad1d38c485e24
#
_entry.id   15994dec74e12a70ff5ad1d38c485e24
#
_cell.length_a   1.000
_cell.length_b   1.000
_cell.length_c   1.000
_cell.angle_alpha   90.00
_cell.angle_beta   90.00
_cell.angle_gamma   90.00
#
_symmetry.space_group_name_H-M   'P 1'
#
loop_
_entity.id
_entity.type
_entity.pdbx_description
1 polymer ?
#
loop_
_entity_poly.entity_id
_entity_poly.type
_entity_poly.pdbx_seq_one_letter_code
_entity_poly.pdbx_strand_id
1 'polypeptide(L)'
;MVLPQDLLSKSYTKPKVILCQTNKENICQLDATELSGTFKFNSYSEISFNVASVYQDLITGETKPTPYYDYIEGLRLVYLEGFGYFQLQNPELYSDGIKEYKSINAYSLEYVLSQRYLENFIINKGDVGDTIGSIDGVVLYNPNDSTHSLLHLVLQKAYGWTIGHVDDELANQSRSFEVDRESIYDFLMNEMCETFKCYIEFDTIN
;
A
#
# COMPACT_ATOMS: atom_id res chain seq x y z
N MET A 1 16.03 -3.69 -4.04
CA MET A 1 15.09 -4.01 -5.15
C MET A 1 15.80 -4.94 -6.13
N VAL A 2 15.45 -6.21 -6.15
CA VAL A 2 15.93 -7.14 -7.17
C VAL A 2 14.99 -6.98 -8.35
N LEU A 3 15.44 -6.27 -9.40
CA LEU A 3 14.70 -6.29 -10.67
C LEU A 3 14.66 -7.75 -11.14
N PRO A 4 13.48 -8.27 -11.53
CA PRO A 4 13.41 -9.60 -12.11
C PRO A 4 14.39 -9.68 -13.27
N GLN A 5 15.36 -10.60 -13.21
CA GLN A 5 16.38 -10.76 -14.26
C GLN A 5 15.76 -11.06 -15.63
N ASP A 6 14.49 -11.46 -15.65
CA ASP A 6 13.74 -11.80 -16.85
C ASP A 6 13.27 -10.62 -17.71
N LEU A 7 13.37 -9.37 -17.24
CA LEU A 7 13.08 -8.19 -18.08
C LEU A 7 13.99 -8.07 -19.31
N LEU A 8 15.11 -8.79 -19.33
CA LEU A 8 16.06 -8.85 -20.44
C LEU A 8 15.99 -10.16 -21.24
N SER A 9 15.24 -11.15 -20.78
CA SER A 9 15.03 -12.40 -21.50
C SER A 9 13.92 -12.25 -22.54
N LYS A 10 14.10 -12.90 -23.71
CA LYS A 10 13.08 -12.91 -24.79
C LYS A 10 11.80 -13.68 -24.43
N SER A 11 11.67 -14.22 -23.23
CA SER A 11 10.50 -14.92 -22.70
C SER A 11 9.87 -14.16 -21.55
N TYR A 12 9.28 -12.98 -21.82
CA TYR A 12 8.48 -12.27 -20.84
C TYR A 12 7.16 -13.02 -20.63
N THR A 13 6.99 -13.59 -19.47
CA THR A 13 5.69 -14.11 -19.02
C THR A 13 4.97 -12.98 -18.31
N LYS A 14 3.75 -12.65 -18.76
CA LYS A 14 2.89 -11.68 -18.12
C LYS A 14 2.68 -12.09 -16.65
N PRO A 15 2.91 -11.20 -15.67
CA PRO A 15 2.69 -11.53 -14.27
C PRO A 15 1.21 -11.88 -14.02
N LYS A 16 0.98 -12.86 -13.16
CA LYS A 16 -0.38 -13.25 -12.77
C LYS A 16 -0.97 -12.19 -11.85
N VAL A 17 -2.24 -11.89 -12.08
CA VAL A 17 -3.07 -11.05 -11.22
C VAL A 17 -4.03 -11.96 -10.46
N ILE A 18 -3.91 -12.02 -9.15
CA ILE A 18 -4.71 -12.88 -8.29
C ILE A 18 -5.60 -12.00 -7.41
N LEU A 19 -6.93 -12.18 -7.52
CA LEU A 19 -7.88 -11.53 -6.64
C LEU A 19 -7.78 -12.17 -5.25
N CYS A 20 -7.71 -11.34 -4.22
CA CYS A 20 -7.59 -11.77 -2.84
C CYS A 20 -8.65 -11.11 -1.95
N GLN A 21 -8.93 -11.73 -0.82
CA GLN A 21 -9.65 -11.11 0.27
C GLN A 21 -8.78 -10.07 0.99
N THR A 22 -9.38 -9.29 1.88
CA THR A 22 -8.68 -8.29 2.69
C THR A 22 -7.68 -8.92 3.68
N ASN A 23 -7.83 -10.21 4.01
CA ASN A 23 -6.90 -11.01 4.82
C ASN A 23 -5.80 -11.70 3.99
N LYS A 24 -5.62 -11.30 2.72
CA LYS A 24 -4.66 -11.85 1.75
C LYS A 24 -4.97 -13.30 1.27
N GLU A 25 -6.10 -13.90 1.64
CA GLU A 25 -6.50 -15.21 1.08
C GLU A 25 -6.85 -15.10 -0.40
N ASN A 26 -6.30 -15.99 -1.20
CA ASN A 26 -6.55 -16.04 -2.64
C ASN A 26 -7.99 -16.47 -2.95
N ILE A 27 -8.65 -15.74 -3.85
CA ILE A 27 -9.97 -16.07 -4.37
C ILE A 27 -9.83 -16.76 -5.73
N CYS A 28 -9.22 -16.07 -6.71
CA CYS A 28 -9.03 -16.61 -8.05
C CYS A 28 -7.92 -15.85 -8.79
N GLN A 29 -7.40 -16.45 -9.85
CA GLN A 29 -6.59 -15.74 -10.83
C GLN A 29 -7.52 -15.01 -11.81
N LEU A 30 -7.25 -13.74 -12.05
CA LEU A 30 -7.99 -12.92 -13.01
C LEU A 30 -7.35 -13.01 -14.40
N ASP A 31 -8.19 -13.05 -15.43
CA ASP A 31 -7.76 -12.84 -16.81
C ASP A 31 -7.71 -11.33 -17.08
N ALA A 32 -6.67 -10.70 -16.53
CA ALA A 32 -6.45 -9.27 -16.64
C ALA A 32 -5.91 -8.92 -18.05
N THR A 33 -6.54 -7.98 -18.72
CA THR A 33 -6.07 -7.41 -20.00
C THR A 33 -5.55 -5.99 -19.77
N GLU A 34 -4.73 -5.49 -20.69
CA GLU A 34 -4.17 -4.11 -20.62
C GLU A 34 -3.47 -3.78 -19.30
N LEU A 35 -2.83 -4.81 -18.70
CA LEU A 35 -2.12 -4.62 -17.44
C LEU A 35 -0.97 -3.64 -17.62
N SER A 36 -1.01 -2.57 -16.86
CA SER A 36 0.06 -1.57 -16.74
C SER A 36 0.37 -1.27 -15.30
N GLY A 37 1.56 -0.74 -15.02
CA GLY A 37 1.96 -0.38 -13.67
C GLY A 37 3.00 0.72 -13.65
N THR A 38 2.89 1.60 -12.66
CA THR A 38 3.86 2.64 -12.35
C THR A 38 4.41 2.39 -10.95
N PHE A 39 5.68 2.01 -10.89
CA PHE A 39 6.38 1.74 -9.64
C PHE A 39 7.29 2.93 -9.32
N LYS A 40 7.06 3.56 -8.18
CA LYS A 40 7.75 4.77 -7.77
C LYS A 40 8.58 4.52 -6.52
N PHE A 41 9.74 5.12 -6.47
CA PHE A 41 10.49 5.24 -5.23
C PHE A 41 9.95 6.43 -4.42
N ASN A 42 9.79 6.29 -3.12
CA ASN A 42 9.21 7.29 -2.21
C ASN A 42 7.77 7.72 -2.54
N SER A 43 6.99 6.85 -3.18
CA SER A 43 5.56 7.04 -3.38
C SER A 43 4.89 5.68 -3.54
N TYR A 44 3.61 5.59 -3.24
CA TYR A 44 2.86 4.36 -3.52
C TYR A 44 2.84 4.06 -5.02
N SER A 45 2.89 2.77 -5.32
CA SER A 45 2.83 2.24 -6.68
C SER A 45 1.38 2.09 -7.12
N GLU A 46 1.17 2.14 -8.43
CA GLU A 46 -0.15 2.02 -9.04
C GLU A 46 -0.11 0.96 -10.14
N ILE A 47 -1.16 0.17 -10.22
CA ILE A 47 -1.41 -0.73 -11.34
C ILE A 47 -2.82 -0.51 -11.88
N SER A 48 -2.99 -0.72 -13.19
CA SER A 48 -4.30 -0.72 -13.83
C SER A 48 -4.44 -1.90 -14.77
N PHE A 49 -5.66 -2.41 -14.90
CA PHE A 49 -5.99 -3.52 -15.80
C PHE A 49 -7.50 -3.59 -16.02
N ASN A 50 -7.89 -4.32 -17.07
CA ASN A 50 -9.30 -4.56 -17.38
C ASN A 50 -9.65 -6.05 -17.21
N VAL A 51 -10.89 -6.33 -16.79
CA VAL A 51 -11.45 -7.69 -16.74
C VAL A 51 -12.79 -7.68 -17.45
N ALA A 52 -12.97 -8.60 -18.42
CA ALA A 52 -14.22 -8.74 -19.14
C ALA A 52 -15.24 -9.56 -18.32
N SER A 53 -16.52 -9.25 -18.44
CA SER A 53 -17.62 -10.00 -17.78
C SER A 53 -17.78 -11.43 -18.30
N VAL A 54 -17.30 -11.68 -19.52
CA VAL A 54 -17.37 -12.99 -20.19
C VAL A 54 -16.05 -13.31 -20.86
N TYR A 55 -15.71 -14.59 -20.96
CA TYR A 55 -14.57 -15.11 -21.71
C TYR A 55 -15.01 -16.19 -22.71
N GLN A 56 -14.20 -16.42 -23.73
CA GLN A 56 -14.41 -17.51 -24.65
C GLN A 56 -13.61 -18.74 -24.20
N ASP A 57 -14.30 -19.84 -23.94
CA ASP A 57 -13.68 -21.12 -23.64
C ASP A 57 -12.93 -21.63 -24.89
N LEU A 58 -11.62 -21.76 -24.78
CA LEU A 58 -10.76 -22.16 -25.91
C LEU A 58 -11.01 -23.60 -26.39
N ILE A 59 -11.62 -24.45 -25.57
CA ILE A 59 -11.87 -25.85 -25.89
C ILE A 59 -13.22 -25.99 -26.60
N THR A 60 -14.27 -25.36 -26.04
CA THR A 60 -15.64 -25.48 -26.56
C THR A 60 -16.03 -24.39 -27.54
N GLY A 61 -15.29 -23.26 -27.55
CA GLY A 61 -15.65 -22.05 -28.31
C GLY A 61 -16.83 -21.28 -27.73
N GLU A 62 -17.41 -21.73 -26.61
CA GLU A 62 -18.56 -21.10 -25.97
C GLU A 62 -18.18 -19.87 -25.19
N THR A 63 -19.04 -18.86 -25.18
CA THR A 63 -18.90 -17.70 -24.30
C THR A 63 -19.44 -18.04 -22.91
N LYS A 64 -18.62 -17.91 -21.89
CA LYS A 64 -18.95 -18.19 -20.49
C LYS A 64 -18.76 -16.94 -19.62
N PRO A 65 -19.54 -16.79 -18.52
CA PRO A 65 -19.32 -15.75 -17.55
C PRO A 65 -17.92 -15.87 -16.91
N THR A 66 -17.26 -14.74 -16.73
CA THR A 66 -15.97 -14.70 -16.02
C THR A 66 -16.19 -15.05 -14.54
N PRO A 67 -15.53 -16.10 -14.02
CA PRO A 67 -15.67 -16.47 -12.62
C PRO A 67 -15.28 -15.30 -11.70
N TYR A 68 -16.05 -15.13 -10.64
CA TYR A 68 -15.80 -14.10 -9.61
C TYR A 68 -15.79 -12.65 -10.12
N TYR A 69 -16.34 -12.38 -11.32
CA TYR A 69 -16.41 -11.01 -11.86
C TYR A 69 -17.08 -10.04 -10.88
N ASP A 70 -18.19 -10.47 -10.24
CA ASP A 70 -18.92 -9.65 -9.28
C ASP A 70 -18.13 -9.37 -8.00
N TYR A 71 -17.16 -10.22 -7.67
CA TYR A 71 -16.28 -10.06 -6.50
C TYR A 71 -15.19 -9.01 -6.70
N ILE A 72 -15.02 -8.49 -7.92
CA ILE A 72 -14.06 -7.40 -8.19
C ILE A 72 -14.74 -6.09 -7.75
N GLU A 73 -14.43 -5.66 -6.54
CA GLU A 73 -14.98 -4.48 -5.86
C GLU A 73 -13.89 -3.70 -5.16
N GLY A 74 -14.19 -2.45 -4.84
CA GLY A 74 -13.26 -1.60 -4.07
C GLY A 74 -12.91 -2.21 -2.71
N LEU A 75 -11.75 -1.84 -2.20
CA LEU A 75 -11.15 -2.30 -0.94
C LEU A 75 -10.67 -3.76 -0.91
N ARG A 76 -11.00 -4.59 -1.88
CA ARG A 76 -10.38 -5.91 -2.02
C ARG A 76 -8.92 -5.78 -2.43
N LEU A 77 -8.18 -6.87 -2.28
CA LEU A 77 -6.78 -6.92 -2.67
C LEU A 77 -6.60 -7.69 -3.98
N VAL A 78 -5.58 -7.29 -4.72
CA VAL A 78 -4.98 -8.11 -5.77
C VAL A 78 -3.52 -8.33 -5.45
N TYR A 79 -3.07 -9.55 -5.66
CA TYR A 79 -1.66 -9.89 -5.64
C TYR A 79 -1.13 -9.92 -7.07
N LEU A 80 -0.13 -9.10 -7.34
CA LEU A 80 0.59 -9.11 -8.60
C LEU A 80 1.88 -9.91 -8.41
N GLU A 81 2.02 -11.03 -9.14
CA GLU A 81 3.15 -11.95 -9.02
C GLU A 81 4.49 -11.21 -9.19
N GLY A 82 5.35 -11.29 -8.17
CA GLY A 82 6.65 -10.62 -8.14
C GLY A 82 6.64 -9.16 -7.68
N PHE A 83 5.47 -8.56 -7.44
CA PHE A 83 5.34 -7.15 -7.06
C PHE A 83 4.60 -6.92 -5.73
N GLY A 84 3.82 -7.89 -5.24
CA GLY A 84 3.13 -7.79 -3.95
C GLY A 84 1.64 -7.47 -4.06
N TYR A 85 1.07 -6.97 -2.96
CA TYR A 85 -0.36 -6.71 -2.83
C TYR A 85 -0.70 -5.25 -3.15
N PHE A 86 -1.86 -5.08 -3.83
CA PHE A 86 -2.44 -3.79 -4.16
C PHE A 86 -3.90 -3.78 -3.72
N GLN A 87 -4.37 -2.65 -3.22
CA GLN A 87 -5.77 -2.45 -2.87
C GLN A 87 -6.54 -1.89 -4.06
N LEU A 88 -7.63 -2.57 -4.43
CA LEU A 88 -8.51 -2.13 -5.50
C LEU A 88 -9.23 -0.83 -5.12
N GLN A 89 -9.29 0.09 -6.08
CA GLN A 89 -10.25 1.18 -6.07
C GLN A 89 -11.59 0.69 -6.62
N ASN A 90 -12.65 1.49 -6.51
CA ASN A 90 -13.93 1.15 -7.09
C ASN A 90 -13.79 1.01 -8.62
N PRO A 91 -14.11 -0.17 -9.18
CA PRO A 91 -13.99 -0.38 -10.62
C PRO A 91 -14.95 0.51 -11.41
N GLU A 92 -14.49 0.97 -12.56
CA GLU A 92 -15.34 1.65 -13.54
C GLU A 92 -15.90 0.62 -14.51
N LEU A 93 -17.21 0.68 -14.74
CA LEU A 93 -17.91 -0.21 -15.68
C LEU A 93 -17.95 0.47 -17.05
N TYR A 94 -17.58 -0.24 -18.09
CA TYR A 94 -17.77 0.20 -19.47
C TYR A 94 -18.12 -0.97 -20.39
N SER A 95 -18.64 -0.67 -21.59
CA SER A 95 -18.98 -1.66 -22.60
C SER A 95 -18.40 -1.23 -23.95
N ASP A 96 -17.89 -2.20 -24.70
CA ASP A 96 -17.49 -2.02 -26.10
C ASP A 96 -18.64 -2.29 -27.09
N GLY A 97 -19.85 -2.52 -26.56
CA GLY A 97 -21.04 -2.90 -27.33
C GLY A 97 -21.20 -4.41 -27.55
N ILE A 98 -20.19 -5.21 -27.17
CA ILE A 98 -20.18 -6.67 -27.27
C ILE A 98 -20.06 -7.30 -25.87
N LYS A 99 -19.19 -6.74 -25.04
CA LYS A 99 -18.90 -7.21 -23.68
C LYS A 99 -18.91 -6.04 -22.72
N GLU A 100 -19.20 -6.35 -21.49
CA GLU A 100 -18.98 -5.44 -20.36
C GLU A 100 -17.61 -5.71 -19.73
N TYR A 101 -16.98 -4.64 -19.25
CA TYR A 101 -15.67 -4.68 -18.62
C TYR A 101 -15.70 -3.90 -17.31
N LYS A 102 -14.87 -4.36 -16.38
CA LYS A 102 -14.41 -3.56 -15.24
C LYS A 102 -13.02 -3.02 -15.54
N SER A 103 -12.86 -1.70 -15.56
CA SER A 103 -11.58 -1.02 -15.55
C SER A 103 -11.18 -0.80 -14.10
N ILE A 104 -10.01 -1.29 -13.72
CA ILE A 104 -9.57 -1.40 -12.34
C ILE A 104 -8.27 -0.62 -12.17
N ASN A 105 -8.27 0.29 -11.19
CA ASN A 105 -7.06 0.89 -10.65
C ASN A 105 -6.82 0.32 -9.27
N ALA A 106 -5.57 0.03 -8.93
CA ALA A 106 -5.19 -0.45 -7.61
C ALA A 106 -3.86 0.20 -7.16
N TYR A 107 -3.78 0.50 -5.88
CA TYR A 107 -2.61 1.10 -5.25
C TYR A 107 -1.95 0.12 -4.29
N SER A 108 -0.62 0.17 -4.20
CA SER A 108 0.13 -0.60 -3.22
C SER A 108 -0.33 -0.30 -1.78
N LEU A 109 -0.15 -1.26 -0.87
CA LEU A 109 -0.84 -1.23 0.43
C LEU A 109 -0.53 0.00 1.28
N GLU A 110 0.65 0.59 1.13
CA GLU A 110 1.02 1.82 1.84
C GLU A 110 0.08 3.00 1.53
N TYR A 111 -0.64 2.97 0.41
CA TYR A 111 -1.71 3.93 0.10
C TYR A 111 -2.79 4.00 1.19
N VAL A 112 -3.05 2.90 1.90
CA VAL A 112 -4.02 2.88 3.02
C VAL A 112 -3.62 3.85 4.13
N LEU A 113 -2.33 4.11 4.31
CA LEU A 113 -1.83 5.07 5.29
C LEU A 113 -2.18 6.52 4.93
N SER A 114 -2.41 6.83 3.65
CA SER A 114 -2.89 8.16 3.22
C SER A 114 -4.35 8.44 3.61
N GLN A 115 -5.10 7.39 3.93
CA GLN A 115 -6.50 7.48 4.35
C GLN A 115 -6.66 7.55 5.89
N ARG A 116 -5.57 7.50 6.64
CA ARG A 116 -5.53 7.55 8.10
C ARG A 116 -4.76 8.78 8.55
N TYR A 117 -5.21 9.40 9.62
CA TYR A 117 -4.71 10.70 10.04
C TYR A 117 -4.11 10.66 11.44
N LEU A 118 -3.02 11.39 11.60
CA LEU A 118 -2.56 11.89 12.89
C LEU A 118 -3.30 13.19 13.17
N GLU A 119 -3.82 13.33 14.36
CA GLU A 119 -4.55 14.54 14.80
C GLU A 119 -4.02 14.97 16.16
N ASN A 120 -3.72 16.26 16.32
CA ASN A 120 -3.16 16.85 17.54
C ASN A 120 -1.94 16.04 18.05
N PHE A 121 -1.04 15.70 17.14
CA PHE A 121 0.11 14.85 17.40
C PHE A 121 1.34 15.73 17.70
N ILE A 122 1.64 15.89 19.00
CA ILE A 122 2.68 16.79 19.49
C ILE A 122 3.75 15.96 20.21
N ILE A 123 4.98 16.05 19.74
CA ILE A 123 6.10 15.22 20.21
C ILE A 123 7.29 16.12 20.55
N ASN A 124 7.88 15.94 21.73
CA ASN A 124 9.11 16.60 22.20
C ASN A 124 9.09 18.15 22.11
N LYS A 125 7.97 18.77 22.30
CA LYS A 125 7.84 20.24 22.30
C LYS A 125 7.99 20.85 23.69
N GLY A 126 7.85 20.04 24.75
CA GLY A 126 7.77 20.50 26.11
C GLY A 126 6.48 21.27 26.41
N ASP A 127 6.16 21.43 27.68
CA ASP A 127 5.03 22.23 28.12
C ASP A 127 5.42 23.73 28.14
N VAL A 128 5.54 24.35 26.97
CA VAL A 128 5.81 25.78 26.86
C VAL A 128 4.62 26.47 26.19
N GLY A 129 3.88 27.25 26.98
CA GLY A 129 2.75 28.03 26.48
C GLY A 129 1.54 27.18 26.09
N ASP A 130 1.08 27.28 24.84
CA ASP A 130 -0.11 26.61 24.32
C ASP A 130 0.11 25.13 23.90
N THR A 131 1.30 24.56 24.11
CA THR A 131 1.65 23.20 23.72
C THR A 131 1.25 22.17 24.79
N ILE A 132 0.00 22.20 25.21
CA ILE A 132 -0.55 21.23 26.17
C ILE A 132 -0.76 19.91 25.43
N GLY A 133 -0.18 18.83 25.98
CA GLY A 133 -0.34 17.46 25.45
C GLY A 133 0.84 16.94 24.65
N SER A 134 2.02 17.60 24.74
CA SER A 134 3.26 17.06 24.19
C SER A 134 3.63 15.76 24.91
N ILE A 135 4.02 14.74 24.13
CA ILE A 135 4.69 13.54 24.65
C ILE A 135 6.18 13.76 24.55
N ASP A 136 6.87 13.91 25.68
CA ASP A 136 8.30 14.22 25.72
C ASP A 136 9.14 12.96 25.97
N GLY A 137 10.43 13.05 25.64
CA GLY A 137 11.37 11.92 25.77
C GLY A 137 11.21 10.86 24.68
N VAL A 138 10.53 11.19 23.59
CA VAL A 138 10.29 10.29 22.46
C VAL A 138 11.52 10.23 21.56
N VAL A 139 11.97 9.00 21.28
CA VAL A 139 12.99 8.69 20.26
C VAL A 139 12.33 8.10 19.02
N LEU A 140 13.06 7.99 17.91
CA LEU A 140 12.51 7.44 16.68
C LEU A 140 11.95 6.02 16.90
N TYR A 141 12.75 5.15 17.53
CA TYR A 141 12.33 3.78 17.79
C TYR A 141 12.91 3.25 19.11
N ASN A 142 12.06 2.72 19.98
CA ASN A 142 12.46 2.00 21.19
C ASN A 142 11.64 0.70 21.28
N PRO A 143 12.26 -0.48 21.09
CA PRO A 143 11.54 -1.75 21.12
C PRO A 143 11.01 -2.12 22.51
N ASN A 144 11.57 -1.51 23.58
CA ASN A 144 11.20 -1.81 24.96
C ASN A 144 10.21 -0.82 25.56
N ASP A 145 9.95 0.31 24.87
CA ASP A 145 9.03 1.34 25.35
C ASP A 145 8.25 1.94 24.15
N SER A 146 7.08 1.38 23.93
CA SER A 146 6.19 1.84 22.86
C SER A 146 5.55 3.20 23.12
N THR A 147 5.60 3.71 24.35
CA THR A 147 5.01 5.00 24.73
C THR A 147 5.94 6.17 24.46
N HIS A 148 7.26 5.91 24.38
CA HIS A 148 8.28 6.89 24.01
C HIS A 148 9.00 6.53 22.69
N SER A 149 8.30 5.86 21.79
CA SER A 149 8.78 5.48 20.47
C SER A 149 7.89 6.10 19.39
N LEU A 150 8.42 7.00 18.57
CA LEU A 150 7.68 7.70 17.52
C LEU A 150 6.97 6.73 16.57
N LEU A 151 7.71 5.74 16.07
CA LEU A 151 7.14 4.75 15.15
C LEU A 151 5.99 3.94 15.78
N HIS A 152 6.08 3.57 17.06
CA HIS A 152 4.98 2.90 17.75
C HIS A 152 3.76 3.81 17.92
N LEU A 153 3.96 5.09 18.29
CA LEU A 153 2.89 6.06 18.45
C LEU A 153 2.14 6.29 17.13
N VAL A 154 2.87 6.41 16.02
CA VAL A 154 2.28 6.52 14.69
C VAL A 154 1.51 5.25 14.30
N LEU A 155 2.09 4.06 14.53
CA LEU A 155 1.47 2.79 14.17
C LEU A 155 0.26 2.42 15.02
N GLN A 156 0.06 3.02 16.18
CA GLN A 156 -1.21 2.89 16.92
C GLN A 156 -2.43 3.31 16.09
N LYS A 157 -2.24 4.18 15.11
CA LYS A 157 -3.28 4.63 14.16
C LYS A 157 -3.26 3.86 12.84
N ALA A 158 -2.26 3.02 12.61
CA ALA A 158 -2.00 2.30 11.36
C ALA A 158 -2.17 0.79 11.53
N TYR A 159 -3.39 0.34 11.84
CA TYR A 159 -3.70 -1.08 12.05
C TYR A 159 -3.24 -1.95 10.87
N GLY A 160 -2.61 -3.08 11.19
CA GLY A 160 -2.12 -4.05 10.22
C GLY A 160 -0.68 -3.80 9.77
N TRP A 161 -0.05 -2.72 10.21
CA TRP A 161 1.36 -2.44 9.97
C TRP A 161 2.20 -2.74 11.20
N THR A 162 3.42 -3.23 10.97
CA THR A 162 4.41 -3.51 12.00
C THR A 162 5.73 -2.87 11.64
N ILE A 163 6.56 -2.59 12.65
CA ILE A 163 7.90 -2.07 12.45
C ILE A 163 8.80 -3.26 12.09
N GLY A 164 9.49 -3.14 10.96
CA GLY A 164 10.51 -4.07 10.55
C GLY A 164 11.86 -3.75 11.18
N HIS A 165 12.85 -3.47 10.37
CA HIS A 165 14.19 -3.05 10.80
C HIS A 165 14.29 -1.53 10.91
N VAL A 166 14.95 -1.06 11.96
CA VAL A 166 15.34 0.35 12.14
C VAL A 166 16.84 0.40 12.40
N ASP A 167 17.56 1.23 11.68
CA ASP A 167 18.99 1.39 11.84
C ASP A 167 19.33 1.89 13.24
N ASP A 168 20.30 1.26 13.91
CA ASP A 168 20.68 1.56 15.29
C ASP A 168 21.12 3.03 15.48
N GLU A 169 21.73 3.62 14.46
CA GLU A 169 22.17 5.03 14.45
C GLU A 169 20.98 6.02 14.47
N LEU A 170 19.84 5.61 13.94
CA LEU A 170 18.62 6.40 13.88
C LEU A 170 17.70 6.15 15.10
N ALA A 171 17.65 4.92 15.59
CA ALA A 171 16.69 4.48 16.59
C ALA A 171 16.63 5.41 17.82
N ASN A 172 17.78 5.81 18.34
CA ASN A 172 17.89 6.65 19.55
C ASN A 172 17.84 8.17 19.26
N GLN A 173 17.64 8.57 18.02
CA GLN A 173 17.53 9.99 17.72
C GLN A 173 16.16 10.54 18.14
N SER A 174 16.17 11.74 18.70
CA SER A 174 14.96 12.46 19.12
C SER A 174 14.78 13.70 18.25
N ARG A 175 13.55 13.98 17.86
CA ARG A 175 13.13 15.16 17.09
C ARG A 175 11.78 15.64 17.60
N SER A 176 11.48 16.91 17.35
CA SER A 176 10.20 17.52 17.73
C SER A 176 9.26 17.55 16.52
N PHE A 177 8.00 17.23 16.76
CA PHE A 177 6.94 17.30 15.76
C PHE A 177 5.70 17.99 16.35
N GLU A 178 4.99 18.70 15.50
CA GLU A 178 3.71 19.32 15.83
C GLU A 178 2.81 19.21 14.60
N VAL A 179 1.88 18.28 14.66
CA VAL A 179 0.97 17.95 13.57
C VAL A 179 -0.45 18.22 14.06
N ASP A 180 -1.13 19.16 13.45
CA ASP A 180 -2.54 19.44 13.72
C ASP A 180 -3.41 18.34 13.11
N ARG A 181 -3.29 18.15 11.79
CA ARG A 181 -3.93 17.05 11.06
C ARG A 181 -3.18 16.72 9.76
N GLU A 182 -2.63 15.53 9.68
CA GLU A 182 -1.91 15.06 8.49
C GLU A 182 -2.13 13.56 8.28
N SER A 183 -2.07 13.08 7.02
CA SER A 183 -2.11 11.66 6.77
C SER A 183 -0.86 10.96 7.33
N ILE A 184 -1.03 9.73 7.81
CA ILE A 184 0.12 8.95 8.31
C ILE A 184 1.17 8.79 7.22
N TYR A 185 0.73 8.59 5.98
CA TYR A 185 1.63 8.45 4.83
C TYR A 185 2.48 9.71 4.63
N ASP A 186 1.85 10.89 4.57
CA ASP A 186 2.55 12.15 4.35
C ASP A 186 3.48 12.48 5.52
N PHE A 187 3.04 12.27 6.75
CA PHE A 187 3.89 12.43 7.93
C PHE A 187 5.15 11.54 7.86
N LEU A 188 4.99 10.27 7.53
CA LEU A 188 6.12 9.34 7.44
C LEU A 188 7.08 9.70 6.30
N MET A 189 6.53 10.00 5.12
CA MET A 189 7.35 10.18 3.90
C MET A 189 7.95 11.59 3.79
N ASN A 190 7.22 12.61 4.19
CA ASN A 190 7.66 13.99 4.05
C ASN A 190 8.30 14.50 5.34
N GLU A 191 7.54 14.57 6.45
CA GLU A 191 8.05 15.19 7.67
C GLU A 191 9.11 14.35 8.38
N MET A 192 8.81 13.07 8.64
CA MET A 192 9.71 12.20 9.39
C MET A 192 10.99 11.89 8.59
N CYS A 193 10.86 11.43 7.34
CA CYS A 193 12.02 11.12 6.50
C CYS A 193 12.90 12.35 6.27
N GLU A 194 12.33 13.53 6.05
CA GLU A 194 13.10 14.76 5.88
C GLU A 194 13.82 15.19 7.18
N THR A 195 13.15 15.05 8.32
CA THR A 195 13.68 15.47 9.61
C THR A 195 14.79 14.55 10.10
N PHE A 196 14.66 13.24 9.93
CA PHE A 196 15.68 12.25 10.30
C PHE A 196 16.72 11.99 9.18
N LYS A 197 16.51 12.54 7.97
CA LYS A 197 17.37 12.31 6.79
C LYS A 197 17.50 10.82 6.47
N CYS A 198 16.39 10.12 6.51
CA CYS A 198 16.27 8.69 6.25
C CYS A 198 15.27 8.38 5.12
N TYR A 199 15.10 7.12 4.82
CA TYR A 199 14.04 6.64 3.94
C TYR A 199 13.26 5.50 4.62
N ILE A 200 12.05 5.26 4.16
CA ILE A 200 11.20 4.15 4.61
C ILE A 200 10.98 3.20 3.44
N GLU A 201 11.10 1.92 3.70
CA GLU A 201 10.70 0.86 2.79
C GLU A 201 9.48 0.13 3.36
N PHE A 202 8.43 0.00 2.54
CA PHE A 202 7.24 -0.74 2.89
C PHE A 202 7.33 -2.15 2.32
N ASP A 203 7.43 -3.16 3.19
CA ASP A 203 7.34 -4.56 2.78
C ASP A 203 5.85 -4.96 2.71
N THR A 204 5.35 -5.10 1.50
CA THR A 204 3.96 -5.49 1.21
C THR A 204 3.84 -6.91 0.66
N ILE A 205 4.96 -7.64 0.57
CA ILE A 205 5.00 -9.00 0.01
C ILE A 205 4.74 -10.05 1.09
N ASN A 206 5.18 -9.80 2.32
CA ASN A 206 5.10 -10.71 3.46
C ASN A 206 3.85 -10.49 4.33
#